data_12f5730134cba32cf7c862f2ba08be1c
#
_entry.id   12f5730134cba32cf7c862f2ba08be1c
#
_cell.length_a   1.000
_cell.length_b   1.000
_cell.length_c   1.000
_cell.angle_alpha   90.00
_cell.angle_beta   90.00
_cell.angle_gamma   90.00
#
_symmetry.space_group_name_H-M   'P 1'
#
loop_
_entity.id
_entity.type
_entity.pdbx_description
1 polymer ?
#
loop_
_entity_poly.entity_id
_entity_poly.type
_entity_poly.pdbx_seq_one_letter_code
_entity_poly.pdbx_strand_id
1 'polypeptide(L)'
;HACARCRLIKSVQSSTEALTLTTVKYGDSSLIAACYTKEDGLQSYMLKGILGSRTNKKTPKSLFEPLTLLDLEATKNSTDRLGFIKEAKLHYPYQTIPFDLRKKTLLFFLAEVIQQVIKEEQEANNQLYAFLKKRMLWLDTEENVGLFHIKLMLDLSKFIGFYPNISDKTAPYFDLETGCMNTIKP
;
A
#
# COMPACT_ATOMS: atom_id res chain seq x y z
N HIS A 1 -20.98 40.50 -21.47
CA HIS A 1 -20.06 39.86 -22.40
C HIS A 1 -19.39 38.68 -21.71
N ALA A 2 -19.60 37.50 -22.32
CA ALA A 2 -18.86 36.27 -22.18
C ALA A 2 -18.63 35.73 -20.75
N CYS A 3 -19.60 34.99 -20.30
CA CYS A 3 -19.47 34.04 -19.21
C CYS A 3 -18.36 33.01 -19.54
N ALA A 4 -17.26 33.07 -18.78
CA ALA A 4 -16.20 32.09 -18.87
C ALA A 4 -16.75 30.70 -18.54
N ARG A 5 -16.50 29.75 -19.42
CA ARG A 5 -16.88 28.34 -19.38
C ARG A 5 -16.61 27.73 -17.99
N CYS A 6 -17.69 27.46 -17.29
CA CYS A 6 -17.66 26.52 -16.19
C CYS A 6 -17.25 25.16 -16.79
N ARG A 7 -15.96 24.80 -16.73
CA ARG A 7 -15.50 23.45 -17.03
C ARG A 7 -16.13 22.55 -15.98
N LEU A 8 -17.15 21.82 -16.36
CA LEU A 8 -17.67 20.71 -15.57
C LEU A 8 -16.50 19.76 -15.33
N ILE A 9 -15.93 19.83 -14.13
CA ILE A 9 -14.94 18.87 -13.64
C ILE A 9 -15.70 17.55 -13.53
N LYS A 10 -15.53 16.65 -14.51
CA LYS A 10 -16.12 15.32 -14.47
C LYS A 10 -15.38 14.55 -13.37
N SER A 11 -16.01 14.40 -12.21
CA SER A 11 -15.57 13.43 -11.21
C SER A 11 -15.86 12.02 -11.74
N VAL A 12 -14.82 11.22 -11.91
CA VAL A 12 -14.93 9.82 -12.31
C VAL A 12 -15.09 9.00 -11.03
N GLN A 13 -16.18 8.24 -10.95
CA GLN A 13 -16.36 7.26 -9.89
C GLN A 13 -15.64 5.98 -10.31
N SER A 14 -14.81 5.43 -9.44
CA SER A 14 -14.10 4.17 -9.64
C SER A 14 -14.33 3.25 -8.45
N SER A 15 -14.43 1.95 -8.73
CA SER A 15 -14.38 0.88 -7.74
C SER A 15 -13.08 0.13 -7.95
N THR A 16 -12.29 -0.03 -6.90
CA THR A 16 -10.95 -0.65 -7.00
C THR A 16 -10.58 -1.38 -5.72
N GLU A 17 -9.81 -2.46 -5.86
CA GLU A 17 -9.11 -3.04 -4.73
C GLU A 17 -7.94 -2.13 -4.32
N ALA A 18 -7.69 -2.00 -3.03
CA ALA A 18 -6.63 -1.15 -2.51
C ALA A 18 -5.96 -1.74 -1.27
N LEU A 19 -4.69 -1.40 -1.09
CA LEU A 19 -3.90 -1.66 0.10
C LEU A 19 -3.62 -0.32 0.78
N THR A 20 -4.08 -0.14 2.01
CA THR A 20 -3.80 1.08 2.78
C THR A 20 -2.33 1.14 3.13
N LEU A 21 -1.67 2.28 2.93
CA LEU A 21 -0.28 2.48 3.33
C LEU A 21 -0.19 3.31 4.60
N THR A 22 -0.52 4.58 4.52
CA THR A 22 -0.44 5.50 5.65
C THR A 22 -1.65 6.39 5.73
N THR A 23 -1.91 6.91 6.93
CA THR A 23 -2.94 7.93 7.16
C THR A 23 -2.33 9.12 7.89
N VAL A 24 -2.67 10.32 7.43
CA VAL A 24 -2.20 11.58 8.03
C VAL A 24 -3.42 12.42 8.43
N LYS A 25 -3.36 13.01 9.62
CA LYS A 25 -4.41 13.93 10.08
C LYS A 25 -4.44 15.17 9.21
N TYR A 26 -5.64 15.58 8.78
CA TYR A 26 -5.88 16.77 8.00
C TYR A 26 -7.00 17.61 8.62
N GLY A 27 -6.62 18.79 9.13
CA GLY A 27 -7.55 19.61 9.91
C GLY A 27 -8.05 18.91 11.19
N ASP A 28 -9.22 19.32 11.68
CA ASP A 28 -9.72 18.87 12.99
C ASP A 28 -10.39 17.50 12.93
N SER A 29 -11.07 17.19 11.84
CA SER A 29 -11.94 16.01 11.75
C SER A 29 -11.66 15.06 10.60
N SER A 30 -10.67 15.34 9.74
CA SER A 30 -10.42 14.60 8.51
C SER A 30 -9.07 13.86 8.55
N LEU A 31 -8.93 12.84 7.72
CA LEU A 31 -7.67 12.17 7.41
C LEU A 31 -7.41 12.19 5.91
N ILE A 32 -6.15 12.13 5.53
CA ILE A 32 -5.73 11.75 4.17
C ILE A 32 -5.14 10.36 4.27
N ALA A 33 -5.67 9.42 3.50
CA ALA A 33 -5.17 8.06 3.38
C ALA A 33 -4.41 7.89 2.07
N ALA A 34 -3.17 7.43 2.14
CA ALA A 34 -2.42 6.96 0.99
C ALA A 34 -2.73 5.47 0.81
N CYS A 35 -3.20 5.09 -0.37
CA CYS A 35 -3.57 3.73 -0.71
C CYS A 35 -2.89 3.33 -2.03
N TYR A 36 -2.37 2.12 -2.08
CA TYR A 36 -1.92 1.51 -3.32
C TYR A 36 -3.08 0.75 -3.95
N THR A 37 -3.59 1.28 -5.05
CA THR A 37 -4.75 0.72 -5.76
C THR A 37 -4.31 -0.16 -6.92
N LYS A 38 -5.11 -1.16 -7.23
CA LYS A 38 -4.80 -2.11 -8.29
C LYS A 38 -4.79 -1.44 -9.68
N GLU A 39 -5.79 -0.61 -9.95
CA GLU A 39 -5.98 0.00 -11.28
C GLU A 39 -5.20 1.30 -11.50
N ASP A 40 -4.94 2.06 -10.40
CA ASP A 40 -4.41 3.42 -10.50
C ASP A 40 -3.10 3.64 -9.73
N GLY A 41 -2.51 2.59 -9.15
CA GLY A 41 -1.27 2.69 -8.37
C GLY A 41 -1.45 3.48 -7.08
N LEU A 42 -0.44 4.29 -6.72
CA LEU A 42 -0.47 5.10 -5.51
C LEU A 42 -1.45 6.27 -5.63
N GLN A 43 -2.46 6.28 -4.76
CA GLN A 43 -3.47 7.31 -4.72
C GLN A 43 -3.63 7.86 -3.30
N SER A 44 -3.98 9.15 -3.22
CA SER A 44 -4.33 9.81 -1.94
C SER A 44 -5.81 10.11 -1.90
N TYR A 45 -6.45 9.80 -0.78
CA TYR A 45 -7.88 9.99 -0.59
C TYR A 45 -8.17 10.78 0.67
N MET A 46 -9.08 11.75 0.57
CA MET A 46 -9.58 12.47 1.73
C MET A 46 -10.77 11.73 2.36
N LEU A 47 -10.67 11.52 3.66
CA LEU A 47 -11.69 10.94 4.54
C LEU A 47 -12.29 12.05 5.40
N LYS A 48 -13.35 12.71 4.90
CA LYS A 48 -13.96 13.84 5.58
C LYS A 48 -14.74 13.39 6.81
N GLY A 49 -14.52 14.10 7.93
CA GLY A 49 -15.31 13.92 9.16
C GLY A 49 -15.09 12.61 9.90
N ILE A 50 -14.10 11.80 9.52
CA ILE A 50 -13.85 10.47 10.08
C ILE A 50 -13.42 10.51 11.56
N LEU A 51 -12.86 11.63 12.01
CA LEU A 51 -12.44 11.87 13.42
C LEU A 51 -13.51 12.61 14.23
N GLY A 52 -14.61 13.03 13.60
CA GLY A 52 -15.68 13.77 14.26
C GLY A 52 -16.58 12.87 15.13
N SER A 53 -17.32 13.47 16.05
CA SER A 53 -18.26 12.78 16.94
C SER A 53 -19.42 12.08 16.22
N ARG A 54 -19.75 12.51 15.00
CA ARG A 54 -20.69 11.81 14.10
C ARG A 54 -19.89 10.98 13.09
N THR A 55 -19.29 9.90 13.58
CA THR A 55 -18.55 8.97 12.71
C THR A 55 -19.47 8.43 11.62
N ASN A 56 -19.03 8.54 10.39
CA ASN A 56 -19.71 7.92 9.27
C ASN A 56 -19.67 6.39 9.44
N LYS A 57 -20.79 5.76 9.81
CA LYS A 57 -20.87 4.31 10.09
C LYS A 57 -20.43 3.45 8.89
N LYS A 58 -20.45 4.02 7.68
CA LYS A 58 -20.06 3.31 6.45
C LYS A 58 -18.56 3.21 6.23
N THR A 59 -17.73 4.06 6.88
CA THR A 59 -16.30 4.11 6.65
C THR A 59 -15.59 4.40 7.97
N PRO A 60 -15.51 3.42 8.88
CA PRO A 60 -14.84 3.62 10.17
C PRO A 60 -13.32 3.76 9.98
N LYS A 61 -12.67 4.56 10.85
CA LYS A 61 -11.23 4.80 10.84
C LYS A 61 -10.41 3.50 10.88
N SER A 62 -10.90 2.48 11.58
CA SER A 62 -10.22 1.19 11.76
C SER A 62 -9.97 0.44 10.44
N LEU A 63 -10.69 0.78 9.36
CA LEU A 63 -10.43 0.21 8.03
C LEU A 63 -9.09 0.69 7.44
N PHE A 64 -8.60 1.85 7.87
CA PHE A 64 -7.39 2.48 7.31
C PHE A 64 -6.15 2.23 8.16
N GLU A 65 -6.10 1.09 8.86
CA GLU A 65 -4.87 0.58 9.45
C GLU A 65 -3.87 0.18 8.36
N PRO A 66 -2.54 0.29 8.62
CA PRO A 66 -1.53 -0.03 7.62
C PRO A 66 -1.70 -1.43 7.01
N LEU A 67 -1.52 -1.51 5.69
CA LEU A 67 -1.60 -2.72 4.86
C LEU A 67 -2.92 -3.50 4.97
N THR A 68 -4.02 -2.80 5.30
CA THR A 68 -5.36 -3.37 5.24
C THR A 68 -5.82 -3.47 3.78
N LEU A 69 -6.37 -4.63 3.41
CA LEU A 69 -6.95 -4.86 2.08
C LEU A 69 -8.39 -4.37 2.04
N LEU A 70 -8.68 -3.43 1.15
CA LEU A 70 -9.98 -2.77 1.03
C LEU A 70 -10.54 -2.88 -0.39
N ASP A 71 -11.87 -2.92 -0.47
CA ASP A 71 -12.63 -2.54 -1.66
C ASP A 71 -13.08 -1.10 -1.48
N LEU A 72 -12.65 -0.22 -2.37
CA LEU A 72 -12.92 1.20 -2.32
C LEU A 72 -13.87 1.63 -3.43
N GLU A 73 -14.90 2.39 -3.06
CA GLU A 73 -15.64 3.24 -3.99
C GLU A 73 -15.17 4.68 -3.78
N ALA A 74 -14.52 5.24 -4.78
CA ALA A 74 -13.93 6.56 -4.70
C ALA A 74 -14.27 7.42 -5.90
N THR A 75 -14.19 8.74 -5.71
CA THR A 75 -14.28 9.71 -6.80
C THR A 75 -12.92 10.38 -6.96
N LYS A 76 -12.49 10.52 -8.23
CA LYS A 76 -11.33 11.31 -8.61
C LYS A 76 -11.77 12.54 -9.37
N ASN A 77 -11.13 13.66 -9.10
CA ASN A 77 -11.21 14.82 -9.97
C ASN A 77 -10.08 14.72 -10.99
N SER A 78 -10.37 15.01 -12.25
CA SER A 78 -9.38 14.95 -13.34
C SER A 78 -8.19 15.90 -13.15
N THR A 79 -8.30 16.89 -12.26
CA THR A 79 -7.29 17.92 -12.00
C THR A 79 -6.56 17.76 -10.67
N ASP A 80 -7.13 17.00 -9.72
CA ASP A 80 -6.58 16.89 -8.37
C ASP A 80 -5.99 15.51 -8.13
N ARG A 81 -4.81 15.48 -7.51
CA ARG A 81 -4.19 14.23 -7.04
C ARG A 81 -4.89 13.63 -5.82
N LEU A 82 -5.87 14.37 -5.24
CA LEU A 82 -6.60 13.97 -4.04
C LEU A 82 -8.02 13.52 -4.40
N GLY A 83 -8.31 12.24 -4.20
CA GLY A 83 -9.64 11.67 -4.36
C GLY A 83 -10.48 11.76 -3.08
N PHE A 84 -11.75 11.32 -3.18
CA PHE A 84 -12.67 11.22 -2.03
C PHE A 84 -13.24 9.82 -1.96
N ILE A 85 -13.15 9.18 -0.79
CA ILE A 85 -13.77 7.88 -0.56
C ILE A 85 -15.25 8.09 -0.23
N LYS A 86 -16.11 7.39 -0.96
CA LYS A 86 -17.56 7.31 -0.69
C LYS A 86 -17.88 6.14 0.23
N GLU A 87 -17.27 4.99 -0.06
CA GLU A 87 -17.45 3.77 0.71
C GLU A 87 -16.15 2.97 0.73
N ALA A 88 -15.87 2.32 1.84
CA ALA A 88 -14.76 1.38 2.00
C ALA A 88 -15.24 0.15 2.75
N LYS A 89 -14.87 -1.03 2.25
CA LYS A 89 -15.16 -2.32 2.88
C LYS A 89 -13.88 -3.13 2.99
N LEU A 90 -13.81 -4.03 3.97
CA LEU A 90 -12.74 -5.00 4.01
C LEU A 90 -12.86 -5.94 2.81
N HIS A 91 -11.82 -5.99 1.98
CA HIS A 91 -11.69 -6.99 0.93
C HIS A 91 -11.37 -8.37 1.53
N TYR A 92 -10.51 -8.36 2.55
CA TYR A 92 -10.17 -9.54 3.31
C TYR A 92 -10.01 -9.19 4.80
N PRO A 93 -10.83 -9.79 5.69
CA PRO A 93 -10.69 -9.61 7.14
C PRO A 93 -9.56 -10.52 7.66
N TYR A 94 -8.43 -9.91 8.05
CA TYR A 94 -7.32 -10.65 8.65
C TYR A 94 -7.75 -11.39 9.92
N GLN A 95 -7.31 -12.64 10.06
CA GLN A 95 -7.69 -13.52 11.16
C GLN A 95 -6.71 -13.46 12.32
N THR A 96 -5.41 -13.34 12.06
CA THR A 96 -4.37 -13.40 13.10
C THR A 96 -3.64 -12.08 13.28
N ILE A 97 -3.42 -11.31 12.22
CA ILE A 97 -2.72 -10.03 12.27
C ILE A 97 -3.27 -9.08 13.34
N PRO A 98 -4.59 -8.89 13.50
CA PRO A 98 -5.13 -7.98 14.51
C PRO A 98 -4.81 -8.37 15.95
N PHE A 99 -4.46 -9.63 16.19
CA PHE A 99 -4.25 -10.20 17.53
C PHE A 99 -2.78 -10.51 17.84
N ASP A 100 -1.88 -10.46 16.85
CA ASP A 100 -0.43 -10.67 17.03
C ASP A 100 0.33 -9.35 16.93
N LEU A 101 0.92 -8.90 18.05
CA LEU A 101 1.69 -7.66 18.13
C LEU A 101 2.91 -7.66 17.19
N ARG A 102 3.57 -8.82 17.00
CA ARG A 102 4.72 -8.96 16.10
C ARG A 102 4.31 -8.67 14.65
N LYS A 103 3.18 -9.26 14.21
CA LYS A 103 2.62 -9.04 12.88
C LYS A 103 2.21 -7.58 12.68
N LYS A 104 1.53 -6.97 13.67
CA LYS A 104 1.18 -5.54 13.63
C LYS A 104 2.41 -4.65 13.48
N THR A 105 3.45 -4.88 14.26
CA THR A 105 4.69 -4.09 14.17
C THR A 105 5.32 -4.21 12.80
N LEU A 106 5.34 -5.42 12.22
CA LEU A 106 5.80 -5.64 10.84
C LEU A 106 4.98 -4.84 9.83
N LEU A 107 3.65 -4.78 9.97
CA LEU A 107 2.81 -4.01 9.04
C LEU A 107 3.13 -2.53 9.05
N PHE A 108 3.35 -1.91 10.21
CA PHE A 108 3.72 -0.50 10.30
C PHE A 108 5.05 -0.24 9.57
N PHE A 109 6.06 -1.03 9.86
CA PHE A 109 7.36 -0.91 9.19
C PHE A 109 7.25 -1.11 7.68
N LEU A 110 6.58 -2.19 7.26
CA LEU A 110 6.46 -2.53 5.84
C LEU A 110 5.62 -1.53 5.06
N ALA A 111 4.60 -0.94 5.66
CA ALA A 111 3.79 0.09 5.01
C ALA A 111 4.65 1.29 4.60
N GLU A 112 5.56 1.73 5.48
CA GLU A 112 6.49 2.82 5.16
C GLU A 112 7.49 2.43 4.08
N VAL A 113 8.09 1.24 4.17
CA VAL A 113 9.03 0.74 3.15
C VAL A 113 8.34 0.66 1.78
N ILE A 114 7.16 0.03 1.72
CA ILE A 114 6.38 -0.11 0.48
C ILE A 114 6.02 1.26 -0.07
N GLN A 115 5.61 2.20 0.77
CA GLN A 115 5.27 3.55 0.33
C GLN A 115 6.47 4.27 -0.30
N GLN A 116 7.69 4.11 0.25
CA GLN A 116 8.89 4.71 -0.35
C GLN A 116 9.22 4.07 -1.71
N VAL A 117 9.14 2.75 -1.79
CA VAL A 117 9.35 2.02 -3.06
C VAL A 117 8.36 2.45 -4.14
N ILE A 118 7.07 2.51 -3.79
CA ILE A 118 6.00 2.83 -4.76
C ILE A 118 6.01 4.30 -5.19
N LYS A 119 6.56 5.23 -4.40
CA LYS A 119 6.65 6.65 -4.81
C LYS A 119 7.44 6.85 -6.11
N GLU A 120 8.40 6.00 -6.38
CA GLU A 120 9.19 6.02 -7.60
C GLU A 120 8.44 5.46 -8.82
N GLU A 121 7.38 4.67 -8.59
CA GLU A 121 6.53 4.10 -9.62
C GLU A 121 5.48 5.15 -10.05
N GLN A 122 5.54 5.57 -11.31
CA GLN A 122 4.62 6.59 -11.84
C GLN A 122 3.29 6.01 -12.31
N GLU A 123 3.26 4.71 -12.60
CA GLU A 123 2.11 4.00 -13.17
C GLU A 123 1.62 2.88 -12.26
N ALA A 124 0.39 2.42 -12.53
CA ALA A 124 -0.16 1.27 -11.83
C ALA A 124 0.59 -0.01 -12.23
N ASN A 125 1.02 -0.78 -11.23
CA ASN A 125 1.69 -2.05 -11.44
C ASN A 125 0.88 -3.19 -10.84
N ASN A 126 0.07 -3.85 -11.67
CA ASN A 126 -0.81 -4.94 -11.24
C ASN A 126 -0.04 -6.16 -10.70
N GLN A 127 1.19 -6.39 -11.18
CA GLN A 127 2.01 -7.50 -10.70
C GLN A 127 2.52 -7.21 -9.28
N LEU A 128 2.97 -5.98 -9.03
CA LEU A 128 3.36 -5.53 -7.69
C LEU A 128 2.17 -5.57 -6.72
N TYR A 129 0.98 -5.09 -7.15
CA TYR A 129 -0.23 -5.17 -6.33
C TYR A 129 -0.56 -6.61 -5.95
N ALA A 130 -0.61 -7.51 -6.92
CA ALA A 130 -0.91 -8.93 -6.70
C ALA A 130 0.13 -9.60 -5.79
N PHE A 131 1.42 -9.25 -5.97
CA PHE A 131 2.50 -9.71 -5.10
C PHE A 131 2.29 -9.26 -3.65
N LEU A 132 2.06 -7.97 -3.41
CA LEU A 132 1.83 -7.42 -2.07
C LEU A 132 0.61 -8.06 -1.40
N LYS A 133 -0.52 -8.14 -2.12
CA LYS A 133 -1.74 -8.81 -1.64
C LYS A 133 -1.44 -10.24 -1.19
N LYS A 134 -0.78 -11.03 -2.02
CA LYS A 134 -0.41 -12.42 -1.70
C LYS A 134 0.48 -12.51 -0.46
N ARG A 135 1.43 -11.57 -0.28
CA ARG A 135 2.33 -11.54 0.88
C ARG A 135 1.58 -11.19 2.17
N MET A 136 0.60 -10.29 2.11
CA MET A 136 -0.21 -9.94 3.28
C MET A 136 -1.10 -11.11 3.71
N LEU A 137 -1.73 -11.81 2.76
CA LEU A 137 -2.52 -13.01 3.03
C LEU A 137 -1.66 -14.12 3.64
N TRP A 138 -0.45 -14.32 3.12
CA TRP A 138 0.50 -15.28 3.68
C TRP A 138 0.91 -14.91 5.12
N LEU A 139 1.22 -13.63 5.38
CA LEU A 139 1.56 -13.15 6.72
C LEU A 139 0.44 -13.42 7.73
N ASP A 140 -0.81 -13.32 7.29
CA ASP A 140 -1.96 -13.56 8.16
C ASP A 140 -2.03 -15.03 8.61
N THR A 141 -1.71 -15.97 7.74
CA THR A 141 -1.83 -17.41 8.02
C THR A 141 -0.62 -18.03 8.72
N GLU A 142 0.57 -17.44 8.57
CA GLU A 142 1.81 -18.03 9.08
C GLU A 142 2.07 -17.70 10.56
N GLU A 143 2.56 -18.67 11.31
CA GLU A 143 2.94 -18.51 12.72
C GLU A 143 4.37 -17.96 12.87
N ASN A 144 5.30 -18.43 12.03
CA ASN A 144 6.71 -18.02 12.07
C ASN A 144 7.01 -16.92 11.08
N VAL A 145 7.01 -15.68 11.55
CA VAL A 145 7.17 -14.47 10.73
C VAL A 145 8.50 -13.75 10.91
N GLY A 146 9.46 -14.37 11.62
CA GLY A 146 10.70 -13.71 12.06
C GLY A 146 11.52 -13.04 10.94
N LEU A 147 11.65 -13.69 9.76
CA LEU A 147 12.41 -13.18 8.62
C LEU A 147 11.51 -12.64 7.49
N PHE A 148 10.22 -12.52 7.72
CA PHE A 148 9.26 -12.11 6.69
C PHE A 148 9.62 -10.76 6.05
N HIS A 149 9.97 -9.76 6.86
CA HIS A 149 10.32 -8.42 6.39
C HIS A 149 11.55 -8.43 5.49
N ILE A 150 12.59 -9.18 5.83
CA ILE A 150 13.81 -9.29 5.00
C ILE A 150 13.46 -9.93 3.65
N LYS A 151 12.73 -11.04 3.69
CA LYS A 151 12.33 -11.74 2.46
C LYS A 151 11.43 -10.85 1.58
N LEU A 152 10.48 -10.13 2.17
CA LEU A 152 9.63 -9.21 1.44
C LEU A 152 10.44 -8.09 0.77
N MET A 153 11.39 -7.47 1.49
CA MET A 153 12.24 -6.41 0.93
C MET A 153 13.11 -6.92 -0.23
N LEU A 154 13.71 -8.12 -0.08
CA LEU A 154 14.47 -8.75 -1.18
C LEU A 154 13.58 -9.06 -2.39
N ASP A 155 12.36 -9.53 -2.18
CA ASP A 155 11.44 -9.77 -3.28
C ASP A 155 10.93 -8.47 -3.92
N LEU A 156 10.73 -7.39 -3.12
CA LEU A 156 10.38 -6.06 -3.63
C LEU A 156 11.49 -5.47 -4.51
N SER A 157 12.77 -5.75 -4.21
CA SER A 157 13.88 -5.23 -5.00
C SER A 157 13.85 -5.66 -6.47
N LYS A 158 13.15 -6.77 -6.79
CA LYS A 158 12.89 -7.21 -8.18
C LYS A 158 12.07 -6.20 -8.98
N PHE A 159 11.11 -5.54 -8.32
CA PHE A 159 10.22 -4.58 -8.96
C PHE A 159 10.89 -3.23 -9.22
N ILE A 160 11.95 -2.90 -8.46
CA ILE A 160 12.71 -1.66 -8.61
C ILE A 160 14.06 -1.86 -9.32
N GLY A 161 14.30 -3.06 -9.85
CA GLY A 161 15.49 -3.34 -10.66
C GLY A 161 16.80 -3.57 -9.88
N PHE A 162 16.73 -3.72 -8.56
CA PHE A 162 17.92 -3.93 -7.69
C PHE A 162 18.01 -5.35 -7.14
N TYR A 163 17.51 -6.34 -7.87
CA TYR A 163 17.55 -7.71 -7.38
C TYR A 163 18.99 -8.25 -7.36
N PRO A 164 19.42 -8.87 -6.23
CA PRO A 164 20.72 -9.48 -6.13
C PRO A 164 20.97 -10.53 -7.21
N ASN A 165 22.19 -10.55 -7.79
CA ASN A 165 22.55 -11.57 -8.77
C ASN A 165 22.90 -12.90 -8.05
N ILE A 166 21.90 -13.75 -7.92
CA ILE A 166 22.01 -15.08 -7.30
C ILE A 166 22.01 -16.21 -8.35
N SER A 167 22.48 -15.93 -9.57
CA SER A 167 22.49 -16.89 -10.67
C SER A 167 23.42 -18.08 -10.39
N ASP A 168 24.55 -17.86 -9.72
CA ASP A 168 25.45 -18.95 -9.31
C ASP A 168 25.00 -19.53 -7.96
N LYS A 169 24.24 -20.63 -8.03
CA LYS A 169 23.79 -21.37 -6.85
C LYS A 169 24.88 -22.24 -6.22
N THR A 170 26.04 -22.38 -6.85
CA THR A 170 27.15 -23.18 -6.34
C THR A 170 28.06 -22.39 -5.41
N ALA A 171 28.03 -21.06 -5.53
CA ALA A 171 28.82 -20.18 -4.69
C ALA A 171 28.14 -20.01 -3.31
N PRO A 172 28.85 -20.28 -2.19
CA PRO A 172 28.26 -20.30 -0.86
C PRO A 172 28.11 -18.91 -0.20
N TYR A 173 28.77 -17.88 -0.73
CA TYR A 173 28.80 -16.55 -0.15
C TYR A 173 28.16 -15.52 -1.08
N PHE A 174 27.48 -14.55 -0.48
CA PHE A 174 26.98 -13.38 -1.19
C PHE A 174 27.84 -12.17 -0.82
N ASP A 175 28.42 -11.54 -1.81
CA ASP A 175 29.22 -10.33 -1.64
C ASP A 175 28.31 -9.10 -1.72
N LEU A 176 28.25 -8.34 -0.63
CA LEU A 176 27.39 -7.16 -0.51
C LEU A 176 27.89 -5.98 -1.35
N GLU A 177 29.19 -5.88 -1.64
CA GLU A 177 29.76 -4.78 -2.42
C GLU A 177 29.47 -4.97 -3.92
N THR A 178 29.65 -6.19 -4.41
CA THR A 178 29.43 -6.50 -5.83
C THR A 178 28.00 -6.92 -6.16
N GLY A 179 27.19 -7.25 -5.15
CA GLY A 179 25.82 -7.75 -5.31
C GLY A 179 25.73 -9.13 -5.98
N CYS A 180 26.83 -9.92 -5.96
CA CYS A 180 26.94 -11.20 -6.64
C CYS A 180 27.27 -12.35 -5.68
N MET A 181 26.98 -13.57 -6.13
CA MET A 181 27.45 -14.78 -5.43
C MET A 181 28.95 -14.97 -5.68
N ASN A 182 29.69 -15.42 -4.64
CA ASN A 182 31.13 -15.62 -4.70
C ASN A 182 31.52 -16.95 -4.03
N THR A 183 32.57 -17.58 -4.56
CA THR A 183 33.17 -18.81 -3.96
C THR A 183 34.12 -18.49 -2.83
N ILE A 184 34.66 -17.28 -2.78
CA ILE A 184 35.58 -16.80 -1.74
C ILE A 184 34.75 -16.04 -0.70
N LYS A 185 35.03 -16.29 0.56
CA LYS A 185 34.41 -15.54 1.66
C LYS A 185 34.87 -14.09 1.59
N PRO A 186 33.94 -13.09 1.46
CA PRO A 186 34.26 -11.68 1.43
C PRO A 186 34.80 -11.16 2.75
#